data_3ec2f01f198c1ca2f6ff7fedb75d280c
#
_entry.id   3ec2f01f198c1ca2f6ff7fedb75d280c
#
_cell.length_a   1.000
_cell.length_b   1.000
_cell.length_c   1.000
_cell.angle_alpha   90.00
_cell.angle_beta   90.00
_cell.angle_gamma   90.00
#
_symmetry.space_group_name_H-M   'P 1'
#
loop_
_entity.id
_entity.type
_entity.pdbx_description
1 polymer ?
#
loop_
_entity_poly.entity_id
_entity_poly.type
_entity_poly.pdbx_seq_one_letter_code
_entity_poly.pdbx_strand_id
1 'polypeptide(L)'
;MTSAGPGRPRHQQPSRPGATARDEILDAAAELFTTQGYASTSTRSIADAVGIRQSSLYHHFKTKDDILEDLLDGTVSGGLAFARAVAAGAEGEAAPGSRLHAVALYDGTQLCSARWNLGILYHLPEVRNERFARFLADRQELRGLYRQLGGSAAGETGMQEAGGGDVTFRLVESLISLRADGLVTGDSPLQAADAGLILCGRGPELSAIRAESAALIARFS
;
A
#
# COMPACT_ATOMS: atom_id res chain seq x y z
N MET A 1 36.44 20.30 -23.85
CA MET A 1 35.26 20.50 -23.00
C MET A 1 34.03 20.46 -23.88
N THR A 2 33.41 19.30 -24.06
CA THR A 2 32.19 19.12 -24.87
C THR A 2 31.00 19.11 -23.93
N SER A 3 30.24 20.22 -23.96
CA SER A 3 28.96 20.37 -23.26
C SER A 3 27.93 19.40 -23.85
N ALA A 4 27.45 18.48 -23.05
CA ALA A 4 26.29 17.67 -23.40
C ALA A 4 25.05 18.59 -23.45
N GLY A 5 24.51 18.81 -24.64
CA GLY A 5 23.30 19.60 -24.83
C GLY A 5 22.07 18.96 -24.19
N PRO A 6 21.07 19.77 -23.78
CA PRO A 6 19.83 19.25 -23.21
C PRO A 6 19.11 18.36 -24.22
N GLY A 7 18.66 17.19 -23.78
CA GLY A 7 17.90 16.23 -24.60
C GLY A 7 16.70 16.90 -25.26
N ARG A 8 16.41 16.49 -26.51
CA ARG A 8 15.35 17.03 -27.36
C ARG A 8 14.01 17.04 -26.60
N PRO A 9 13.28 18.18 -26.55
CA PRO A 9 12.00 18.28 -25.85
C PRO A 9 11.01 17.23 -26.40
N ARG A 10 10.26 16.58 -25.51
CA ARG A 10 9.14 15.69 -25.85
C ARG A 10 8.11 16.48 -26.69
N HIS A 11 7.79 16.02 -27.89
CA HIS A 11 6.80 16.66 -28.77
C HIS A 11 5.35 16.30 -28.42
N GLN A 12 5.10 15.47 -27.39
CA GLN A 12 3.75 15.12 -26.93
C GLN A 12 3.59 15.49 -25.46
N GLN A 13 2.43 16.11 -25.14
CA GLN A 13 2.02 16.33 -23.75
C GLN A 13 1.95 14.99 -23.02
N PRO A 14 2.23 14.97 -21.68
CA PRO A 14 2.08 13.76 -20.88
C PRO A 14 0.70 13.15 -21.07
N SER A 15 0.64 11.91 -21.52
CA SER A 15 -0.64 11.21 -21.77
C SER A 15 -1.17 10.49 -20.53
N ARG A 16 -0.35 10.43 -19.47
CA ARG A 16 -0.63 9.70 -18.23
C ARG A 16 -0.29 10.52 -17.00
N PRO A 17 -0.89 10.23 -15.84
CA PRO A 17 -0.51 10.83 -14.56
C PRO A 17 0.95 10.53 -14.24
N GLY A 18 1.64 11.53 -13.68
CA GLY A 18 3.03 11.43 -13.26
C GLY A 18 3.84 12.65 -13.64
N ALA A 19 4.81 13.01 -12.80
CA ALA A 19 5.70 14.13 -13.03
C ALA A 19 6.88 13.76 -13.96
N THR A 20 7.18 12.45 -14.08
CA THR A 20 8.34 11.93 -14.82
C THR A 20 7.94 10.81 -15.78
N ALA A 21 8.80 10.53 -16.75
CA ALA A 21 8.62 9.39 -17.65
C ALA A 21 8.59 8.04 -16.89
N ARG A 22 9.28 7.97 -15.76
CA ARG A 22 9.27 6.79 -14.90
C ARG A 22 7.89 6.58 -14.27
N ASP A 23 7.25 7.65 -13.80
CA ASP A 23 5.91 7.59 -13.21
C ASP A 23 4.86 7.18 -14.26
N GLU A 24 4.97 7.72 -15.48
CA GLU A 24 4.06 7.33 -16.58
C GLU A 24 4.22 5.84 -16.97
N ILE A 25 5.44 5.29 -16.91
CA ILE A 25 5.69 3.86 -17.12
C ILE A 25 5.07 3.03 -16.00
N LEU A 26 5.22 3.45 -14.75
CA LEU A 26 4.63 2.78 -13.59
C LEU A 26 3.10 2.80 -13.65
N ASP A 27 2.47 3.94 -14.00
CA ASP A 27 1.01 4.03 -14.16
C ASP A 27 0.51 3.12 -15.28
N ALA A 28 1.19 3.09 -16.44
CA ALA A 28 0.82 2.21 -17.55
C ALA A 28 0.97 0.73 -17.19
N ALA A 29 2.06 0.39 -16.50
CA ALA A 29 2.30 -0.98 -16.06
C ALA A 29 1.27 -1.41 -15.00
N ALA A 30 0.96 -0.53 -14.04
CA ALA A 30 -0.07 -0.76 -13.04
C ALA A 30 -1.44 -1.07 -13.68
N GLU A 31 -1.85 -0.26 -14.67
CA GLU A 31 -3.06 -0.53 -15.44
C GLU A 31 -3.01 -1.91 -16.11
N LEU A 32 -1.98 -2.18 -16.89
CA LEU A 32 -1.89 -3.41 -17.68
C LEU A 32 -1.77 -4.65 -16.78
N PHE A 33 -0.98 -4.59 -15.70
CA PHE A 33 -0.84 -5.71 -14.77
C PHE A 33 -2.14 -6.03 -14.04
N THR A 34 -2.94 -5.01 -13.71
CA THR A 34 -4.20 -5.20 -12.97
C THR A 34 -5.39 -5.53 -13.86
N THR A 35 -5.38 -5.15 -15.15
CA THR A 35 -6.50 -5.37 -16.08
C THR A 35 -6.29 -6.55 -17.03
N GLN A 36 -5.07 -6.77 -17.51
CA GLN A 36 -4.72 -7.83 -18.46
C GLN A 36 -3.95 -8.98 -17.81
N GLY A 37 -3.43 -8.76 -16.61
CA GLY A 37 -2.59 -9.69 -15.89
C GLY A 37 -1.10 -9.52 -16.20
N TYR A 38 -0.27 -9.81 -15.18
CA TYR A 38 1.17 -9.68 -15.26
C TYR A 38 1.79 -10.54 -16.38
N ALA A 39 1.43 -11.83 -16.46
CA ALA A 39 2.00 -12.76 -17.44
C ALA A 39 1.75 -12.30 -18.89
N SER A 40 0.55 -11.77 -19.17
CA SER A 40 0.12 -11.33 -20.50
C SER A 40 0.69 -9.97 -20.92
N THR A 41 1.26 -9.20 -19.97
CA THR A 41 1.82 -7.88 -20.22
C THR A 41 3.29 -7.97 -20.61
N SER A 42 3.71 -7.22 -21.66
CA SER A 42 5.10 -7.10 -22.11
C SER A 42 5.64 -5.69 -21.90
N THR A 43 6.98 -5.54 -21.80
CA THR A 43 7.62 -4.20 -21.78
C THR A 43 7.30 -3.40 -23.04
N ARG A 44 7.06 -4.06 -24.17
CA ARG A 44 6.63 -3.41 -25.41
C ARG A 44 5.22 -2.84 -25.26
N SER A 45 4.26 -3.61 -24.76
CA SER A 45 2.88 -3.12 -24.55
C SER A 45 2.83 -1.96 -23.53
N ILE A 46 3.69 -1.97 -22.50
CA ILE A 46 3.84 -0.85 -21.57
C ILE A 46 4.38 0.39 -22.30
N ALA A 47 5.46 0.25 -23.10
CA ALA A 47 6.03 1.35 -23.86
C ALA A 47 5.02 1.96 -24.85
N ASP A 48 4.26 1.11 -25.54
CA ASP A 48 3.21 1.53 -26.47
C ASP A 48 2.09 2.29 -25.73
N ALA A 49 1.70 1.85 -24.54
CA ALA A 49 0.69 2.51 -23.70
C ALA A 49 1.11 3.89 -23.17
N VAL A 50 2.42 4.14 -23.03
CA VAL A 50 2.99 5.46 -22.66
C VAL A 50 3.25 6.32 -23.90
N GLY A 51 3.28 5.72 -25.10
CA GLY A 51 3.65 6.41 -26.34
C GLY A 51 5.17 6.67 -26.48
N ILE A 52 6.00 5.79 -25.89
CA ILE A 52 7.46 5.88 -25.97
C ILE A 52 8.04 4.67 -26.74
N ARG A 53 9.29 4.79 -27.17
CA ARG A 53 10.01 3.63 -27.72
C ARG A 53 10.38 2.66 -26.60
N GLN A 54 10.35 1.36 -26.87
CA GLN A 54 10.78 0.34 -25.92
C GLN A 54 12.23 0.55 -25.45
N SER A 55 13.12 1.08 -26.30
CA SER A 55 14.48 1.46 -25.89
C SER A 55 14.49 2.56 -24.83
N SER A 56 13.54 3.49 -24.87
CA SER A 56 13.41 4.53 -23.84
C SER A 56 12.92 3.95 -22.53
N LEU A 57 12.02 2.97 -22.53
CA LEU A 57 11.58 2.26 -21.33
C LEU A 57 12.79 1.57 -20.67
N TYR A 58 13.67 0.92 -21.44
CA TYR A 58 14.85 0.24 -20.90
C TYR A 58 15.90 1.16 -20.26
N HIS A 59 15.84 2.48 -20.50
CA HIS A 59 16.64 3.44 -19.72
C HIS A 59 16.14 3.62 -18.28
N HIS A 60 14.86 3.33 -18.02
CA HIS A 60 14.24 3.46 -16.70
C HIS A 60 14.16 2.12 -15.96
N PHE A 61 13.78 1.06 -16.69
CA PHE A 61 13.59 -0.28 -16.13
C PHE A 61 14.18 -1.31 -17.11
N LYS A 62 15.07 -2.15 -16.61
CA LYS A 62 15.75 -3.14 -17.45
C LYS A 62 14.89 -4.36 -17.74
N THR A 63 13.98 -4.68 -16.85
CA THR A 63 13.09 -5.85 -16.94
C THR A 63 11.65 -5.48 -16.54
N LYS A 64 10.71 -6.33 -16.88
CA LYS A 64 9.32 -6.23 -16.40
C LYS A 64 9.23 -6.42 -14.88
N ASP A 65 10.10 -7.26 -14.35
CA ASP A 65 10.18 -7.52 -12.91
C ASP A 65 10.67 -6.30 -12.13
N ASP A 66 11.56 -5.44 -12.69
CA ASP A 66 11.96 -4.17 -12.06
C ASP A 66 10.76 -3.24 -11.88
N ILE A 67 9.86 -3.23 -12.86
CA ILE A 67 8.63 -2.43 -12.80
C ILE A 67 7.68 -3.00 -11.72
N LEU A 68 7.52 -4.33 -11.69
CA LEU A 68 6.68 -4.98 -10.68
C LEU A 68 7.21 -4.74 -9.28
N GLU A 69 8.53 -4.84 -9.07
CA GLU A 69 9.19 -4.58 -7.78
C GLU A 69 8.89 -3.17 -7.28
N ASP A 70 9.07 -2.15 -8.11
CA ASP A 70 8.76 -0.77 -7.74
C ASP A 70 7.29 -0.55 -7.39
N LEU A 71 6.39 -1.15 -8.17
CA LEU A 71 4.95 -1.05 -7.90
C LEU A 71 4.59 -1.70 -6.56
N LEU A 72 5.15 -2.87 -6.25
CA LEU A 72 4.92 -3.58 -5.00
C LEU A 72 5.50 -2.82 -3.80
N ASP A 73 6.75 -2.34 -3.90
CA ASP A 73 7.39 -1.54 -2.85
C ASP A 73 6.57 -0.29 -2.54
N GLY A 74 6.02 0.37 -3.56
CA GLY A 74 5.15 1.54 -3.42
C GLY A 74 3.86 1.26 -2.64
N THR A 75 3.35 0.03 -2.65
CA THR A 75 2.11 -0.32 -1.93
C THR A 75 2.29 -0.50 -0.44
N VAL A 76 3.50 -0.82 0.03
CA VAL A 76 3.77 -1.15 1.45
C VAL A 76 4.52 -0.03 2.16
N SER A 77 5.38 0.70 1.45
CA SER A 77 6.33 1.65 2.05
C SER A 77 5.68 2.72 2.92
N GLY A 78 4.57 3.31 2.48
CA GLY A 78 3.85 4.35 3.22
C GLY A 78 3.22 3.81 4.50
N GLY A 79 2.47 2.71 4.40
CA GLY A 79 1.85 2.04 5.55
C GLY A 79 2.88 1.57 6.58
N LEU A 80 4.00 0.99 6.10
CA LEU A 80 5.08 0.55 6.98
C LEU A 80 5.77 1.73 7.70
N ALA A 81 6.05 2.83 6.97
CA ALA A 81 6.66 4.02 7.57
C ALA A 81 5.74 4.61 8.67
N PHE A 82 4.44 4.71 8.40
CA PHE A 82 3.47 5.17 9.38
C PHE A 82 3.36 4.22 10.57
N ALA A 83 3.27 2.91 10.34
CA ALA A 83 3.18 1.91 11.41
C ALA A 83 4.43 1.93 12.31
N ARG A 84 5.63 2.08 11.73
CA ARG A 84 6.89 2.27 12.48
C ARG A 84 6.85 3.52 13.36
N ALA A 85 6.41 4.66 12.81
CA ALA A 85 6.31 5.91 13.54
C ALA A 85 5.34 5.80 14.72
N VAL A 86 4.16 5.20 14.49
CA VAL A 86 3.16 4.97 15.55
C VAL A 86 3.66 3.98 16.59
N ALA A 87 4.36 2.91 16.19
CA ALA A 87 4.91 1.92 17.13
C ALA A 87 6.05 2.49 17.98
N ALA A 88 6.86 3.41 17.44
CA ALA A 88 7.97 4.06 18.14
C ALA A 88 7.53 5.22 19.04
N GLY A 89 6.28 5.70 18.93
CA GLY A 89 5.76 6.81 19.75
C GLY A 89 5.83 6.52 21.25
N ALA A 90 6.01 7.57 22.08
CA ALA A 90 6.16 7.43 23.52
C ALA A 90 4.93 6.76 24.17
N GLU A 91 5.17 5.96 25.23
CA GLU A 91 4.08 5.42 26.04
C GLU A 91 3.26 6.59 26.62
N GLY A 92 1.92 6.51 26.47
CA GLY A 92 0.98 7.55 26.92
C GLY A 92 0.69 8.66 25.91
N GLU A 93 1.37 8.72 24.75
CA GLU A 93 1.08 9.71 23.70
C GLU A 93 -0.28 9.46 23.02
N ALA A 94 -0.71 8.20 22.89
CA ALA A 94 -2.03 7.80 22.43
C ALA A 94 -2.40 6.43 22.99
N ALA A 95 -3.71 6.20 23.17
CA ALA A 95 -4.22 4.92 23.67
C ALA A 95 -3.86 3.77 22.70
N PRO A 96 -3.55 2.55 23.22
CA PRO A 96 -3.14 1.42 22.38
C PRO A 96 -4.15 1.10 21.25
N GLY A 97 -5.46 1.16 21.55
CA GLY A 97 -6.52 0.97 20.57
C GLY A 97 -6.48 2.01 19.45
N SER A 98 -6.23 3.27 19.78
CA SER A 98 -6.14 4.37 18.82
C SER A 98 -4.93 4.23 17.91
N ARG A 99 -3.82 3.70 18.40
CA ARG A 99 -2.61 3.42 17.61
C ARG A 99 -2.86 2.32 16.58
N LEU A 100 -3.48 1.20 16.98
CA LEU A 100 -3.86 0.13 16.04
C LEU A 100 -4.86 0.63 15.00
N HIS A 101 -5.89 1.36 15.44
CA HIS A 101 -6.91 1.90 14.55
C HIS A 101 -6.32 2.89 13.54
N ALA A 102 -5.41 3.78 13.97
CA ALA A 102 -4.75 4.72 13.08
C ALA A 102 -3.96 4.01 11.98
N VAL A 103 -3.19 2.97 12.33
CA VAL A 103 -2.45 2.17 11.34
C VAL A 103 -3.40 1.47 10.38
N ALA A 104 -4.46 0.84 10.88
CA ALA A 104 -5.45 0.14 10.05
C ALA A 104 -6.19 1.09 9.11
N LEU A 105 -6.60 2.26 9.59
CA LEU A 105 -7.30 3.26 8.78
C LEU A 105 -6.39 3.87 7.72
N TYR A 106 -5.14 4.21 8.08
CA TYR A 106 -4.16 4.77 7.13
C TYR A 106 -3.84 3.78 6.01
N ASP A 107 -3.48 2.55 6.36
CA ASP A 107 -3.13 1.48 5.42
C ASP A 107 -4.33 1.13 4.51
N GLY A 108 -5.52 0.94 5.08
CA GLY A 108 -6.75 0.70 4.33
C GLY A 108 -7.10 1.85 3.38
N THR A 109 -6.88 3.10 3.81
CA THR A 109 -7.08 4.27 2.96
C THR A 109 -6.12 4.27 1.77
N GLN A 110 -4.85 3.95 1.98
CA GLN A 110 -3.87 3.83 0.89
C GLN A 110 -4.28 2.75 -0.12
N LEU A 111 -4.69 1.56 0.35
CA LEU A 111 -5.15 0.47 -0.52
C LEU A 111 -6.38 0.85 -1.36
N CYS A 112 -7.26 1.70 -0.83
CA CYS A 112 -8.48 2.11 -1.51
C CYS A 112 -8.32 3.35 -2.40
N SER A 113 -7.41 4.28 -2.09
CA SER A 113 -7.26 5.56 -2.79
C SER A 113 -6.38 5.49 -4.03
N ALA A 114 -5.48 4.52 -4.15
CA ALA A 114 -4.64 4.36 -5.32
C ALA A 114 -5.46 4.15 -6.59
N ARG A 115 -5.03 4.72 -7.73
CA ARG A 115 -5.74 4.60 -9.00
C ARG A 115 -5.98 3.14 -9.43
N TRP A 116 -4.97 2.29 -9.25
CA TRP A 116 -4.98 0.88 -9.62
C TRP A 116 -4.95 -0.02 -8.39
N ASN A 117 -5.67 -1.13 -8.42
CA ASN A 117 -5.71 -2.10 -7.31
C ASN A 117 -4.47 -3.00 -7.31
N LEU A 118 -3.32 -2.42 -6.97
CA LEU A 118 -2.04 -3.15 -7.00
C LEU A 118 -1.97 -4.31 -6.00
N GLY A 119 -2.79 -4.29 -4.95
CA GLY A 119 -2.83 -5.38 -3.97
C GLY A 119 -3.16 -6.75 -4.57
N ILE A 120 -3.88 -6.82 -5.69
CA ILE A 120 -4.14 -8.10 -6.37
C ILE A 120 -2.86 -8.80 -6.84
N LEU A 121 -1.78 -8.04 -7.04
CA LEU A 121 -0.48 -8.56 -7.48
C LEU A 121 0.28 -9.30 -6.37
N TYR A 122 -0.11 -9.15 -5.10
CA TYR A 122 0.56 -9.82 -3.96
C TYR A 122 0.50 -11.36 -4.06
N HIS A 123 -0.48 -11.88 -4.77
CA HIS A 123 -0.71 -13.33 -4.92
C HIS A 123 -0.11 -13.92 -6.19
N LEU A 124 0.59 -13.13 -7.00
CA LEU A 124 1.28 -13.63 -8.18
C LEU A 124 2.34 -14.68 -7.78
N PRO A 125 2.43 -15.82 -8.51
CA PRO A 125 3.49 -16.81 -8.27
C PRO A 125 4.89 -16.21 -8.35
N GLU A 126 5.10 -15.25 -9.24
CA GLU A 126 6.35 -14.55 -9.49
C GLU A 126 6.86 -13.81 -8.24
N VAL A 127 5.95 -13.26 -7.43
CA VAL A 127 6.28 -12.51 -6.20
C VAL A 127 6.91 -13.39 -5.12
N ARG A 128 6.82 -14.71 -5.24
CA ARG A 128 7.49 -15.66 -4.32
C ARG A 128 8.98 -15.84 -4.62
N ASN A 129 9.49 -15.27 -5.71
CA ASN A 129 10.89 -15.33 -6.07
C ASN A 129 11.74 -14.48 -5.12
N GLU A 130 12.99 -14.91 -4.88
CA GLU A 130 13.98 -14.22 -4.04
C GLU A 130 14.17 -12.74 -4.45
N ARG A 131 13.97 -12.42 -5.72
CA ARG A 131 14.00 -11.05 -6.22
C ARG A 131 13.10 -10.10 -5.43
N PHE A 132 11.93 -10.55 -5.01
CA PHE A 132 10.93 -9.76 -4.27
C PHE A 132 11.07 -9.92 -2.75
N ALA A 133 12.20 -10.45 -2.26
CA ALA A 133 12.43 -10.71 -0.83
C ALA A 133 12.27 -9.45 0.02
N ARG A 134 12.66 -8.27 -0.50
CA ARG A 134 12.51 -6.99 0.19
C ARG A 134 11.02 -6.65 0.42
N PHE A 135 10.23 -6.67 -0.63
CA PHE A 135 8.77 -6.45 -0.52
C PHE A 135 8.13 -7.41 0.47
N LEU A 136 8.48 -8.70 0.39
CA LEU A 136 7.96 -9.73 1.31
C LEU A 136 8.38 -9.47 2.76
N ALA A 137 9.62 -9.04 2.98
CA ALA A 137 10.12 -8.67 4.31
C ALA A 137 9.42 -7.44 4.87
N ASP A 138 9.25 -6.37 4.07
CA ASP A 138 8.57 -5.14 4.46
C ASP A 138 7.10 -5.41 4.82
N ARG A 139 6.42 -6.25 4.02
CA ARG A 139 5.04 -6.67 4.31
C ARG A 139 4.95 -7.53 5.58
N GLN A 140 5.92 -8.42 5.80
CA GLN A 140 5.99 -9.23 7.02
C GLN A 140 6.26 -8.36 8.26
N GLU A 141 7.10 -7.34 8.13
CA GLU A 141 7.35 -6.37 9.20
C GLU A 141 6.09 -5.56 9.52
N LEU A 142 5.38 -5.05 8.51
CA LEU A 142 4.11 -4.36 8.70
C LEU A 142 3.12 -5.23 9.48
N ARG A 143 2.97 -6.49 9.08
CA ARG A 143 2.15 -7.46 9.82
C ARG A 143 2.63 -7.65 11.26
N GLY A 144 3.95 -7.69 11.50
CA GLY A 144 4.54 -7.77 12.84
C GLY A 144 4.15 -6.59 13.71
N LEU A 145 4.15 -5.36 13.16
CA LEU A 145 3.70 -4.15 13.85
C LEU A 145 2.19 -4.19 14.18
N TYR A 146 1.35 -4.68 13.27
CA TYR A 146 -0.07 -4.91 13.58
C TYR A 146 -0.24 -5.88 14.76
N ARG A 147 0.52 -6.97 14.80
CA ARG A 147 0.47 -7.93 15.93
C ARG A 147 0.90 -7.29 17.24
N GLN A 148 1.98 -6.51 17.23
CA GLN A 148 2.45 -5.77 18.41
C GLN A 148 1.39 -4.80 18.92
N LEU A 149 0.86 -3.94 18.05
CA LEU A 149 -0.16 -2.96 18.38
C LEU A 149 -1.47 -3.64 18.84
N GLY A 150 -1.86 -4.73 18.18
CA GLY A 150 -3.04 -5.50 18.54
C GLY A 150 -2.93 -6.17 19.90
N GLY A 151 -1.76 -6.70 20.24
CA GLY A 151 -1.49 -7.24 21.59
C GLY A 151 -1.63 -6.17 22.69
N SER A 152 -1.12 -4.96 22.43
CA SER A 152 -1.27 -3.83 23.33
C SER A 152 -2.71 -3.28 23.40
N ALA A 153 -3.49 -3.41 22.33
CA ALA A 153 -4.87 -2.94 22.25
C ALA A 153 -5.90 -3.90 22.82
N ALA A 154 -5.55 -5.17 23.07
CA ALA A 154 -6.48 -6.20 23.55
C ALA A 154 -7.17 -5.79 24.86
N GLY A 155 -8.51 -5.87 24.86
CA GLY A 155 -9.34 -5.71 26.05
C GLY A 155 -9.63 -7.06 26.72
N GLU A 156 -10.25 -7.04 27.91
CA GLU A 156 -10.55 -8.26 28.67
C GLU A 156 -11.43 -9.26 27.93
N THR A 157 -12.33 -8.77 27.07
CA THR A 157 -13.32 -9.59 26.33
C THR A 157 -12.97 -9.80 24.86
N GLY A 158 -11.84 -9.24 24.39
CA GLY A 158 -11.41 -9.33 23.01
C GLY A 158 -10.52 -10.53 22.71
N MET A 159 -10.13 -10.64 21.43
CA MET A 159 -9.11 -11.61 21.03
C MET A 159 -7.80 -11.28 21.72
N GLN A 160 -7.37 -12.15 22.60
CA GLN A 160 -6.14 -11.99 23.37
C GLN A 160 -4.90 -12.35 22.54
N GLU A 161 -3.73 -11.89 23.00
CA GLU A 161 -2.43 -12.09 22.38
C GLU A 161 -2.32 -11.43 20.96
N ALA A 162 -1.46 -11.96 20.12
CA ALA A 162 -1.22 -11.42 18.78
C ALA A 162 -2.41 -11.59 17.80
N GLY A 163 -3.48 -12.30 18.18
CA GLY A 163 -4.59 -12.66 17.30
C GLY A 163 -5.36 -11.44 16.78
N GLY A 164 -5.67 -10.48 17.64
CA GLY A 164 -6.42 -9.27 17.24
C GLY A 164 -5.71 -8.44 16.18
N GLY A 165 -4.40 -8.27 16.29
CA GLY A 165 -3.60 -7.55 15.30
C GLY A 165 -3.50 -8.28 13.95
N ASP A 166 -3.32 -9.59 13.96
CA ASP A 166 -3.30 -10.40 12.73
C ASP A 166 -4.65 -10.36 11.99
N VAL A 167 -5.76 -10.43 12.74
CA VAL A 167 -7.10 -10.34 12.14
C VAL A 167 -7.34 -8.94 11.59
N THR A 168 -6.96 -7.88 12.31
CA THR A 168 -7.07 -6.50 11.83
C THR A 168 -6.29 -6.30 10.54
N PHE A 169 -5.06 -6.80 10.46
CA PHE A 169 -4.27 -6.79 9.23
C PHE A 169 -5.00 -7.49 8.06
N ARG A 170 -5.61 -8.66 8.31
CA ARG A 170 -6.37 -9.39 7.29
C ARG A 170 -7.66 -8.69 6.88
N LEU A 171 -8.33 -8.00 7.80
CA LEU A 171 -9.49 -7.16 7.48
C LEU A 171 -9.09 -6.00 6.55
N VAL A 172 -7.97 -5.35 6.81
CA VAL A 172 -7.44 -4.31 5.92
C VAL A 172 -7.09 -4.90 4.55
N GLU A 173 -6.40 -6.03 4.49
CA GLU A 173 -6.09 -6.70 3.20
C GLU A 173 -7.34 -7.15 2.45
N SER A 174 -8.45 -7.48 3.13
CA SER A 174 -9.71 -7.84 2.46
C SER A 174 -10.27 -6.71 1.58
N LEU A 175 -9.88 -5.46 1.84
CA LEU A 175 -10.22 -4.32 0.99
C LEU A 175 -9.72 -4.47 -0.45
N ILE A 176 -8.63 -5.22 -0.66
CA ILE A 176 -8.11 -5.54 -1.99
C ILE A 176 -9.15 -6.32 -2.81
N SER A 177 -9.73 -7.37 -2.21
CA SER A 177 -10.77 -8.18 -2.86
C SER A 177 -12.07 -7.38 -3.01
N LEU A 178 -12.49 -6.67 -1.95
CA LEU A 178 -13.67 -5.82 -1.98
C LEU A 178 -13.59 -4.79 -3.11
N ARG A 179 -12.39 -4.24 -3.34
CA ARG A 179 -12.11 -3.30 -4.44
C ARG A 179 -12.14 -3.99 -5.81
N ALA A 180 -11.63 -5.20 -5.93
CA ALA A 180 -11.69 -5.99 -7.17
C ALA A 180 -13.13 -6.30 -7.57
N ASP A 181 -14.02 -6.50 -6.58
CA ASP A 181 -15.44 -6.76 -6.76
C ASP A 181 -16.26 -5.46 -7.03
N GLY A 182 -15.63 -4.28 -6.99
CA GLY A 182 -16.31 -2.98 -7.17
C GLY A 182 -17.22 -2.57 -5.99
N LEU A 183 -17.01 -3.14 -4.81
CA LEU A 183 -17.84 -2.96 -3.62
C LEU A 183 -17.26 -1.97 -2.60
N VAL A 184 -16.06 -1.42 -2.83
CA VAL A 184 -15.46 -0.41 -1.95
C VAL A 184 -16.26 0.88 -1.97
N THR A 185 -16.52 1.41 -0.79
CA THR A 185 -17.09 2.74 -0.55
C THR A 185 -16.09 3.64 0.16
N GLY A 186 -16.37 4.94 0.30
CA GLY A 186 -15.53 5.86 1.05
C GLY A 186 -15.33 5.46 2.52
N ASP A 187 -16.29 4.73 3.09
CA ASP A 187 -16.26 4.30 4.48
C ASP A 187 -15.57 2.94 4.69
N SER A 188 -15.28 2.20 3.62
CA SER A 188 -14.73 0.84 3.73
C SER A 188 -13.43 0.76 4.56
N PRO A 189 -12.45 1.67 4.42
CA PRO A 189 -11.25 1.67 5.29
C PRO A 189 -11.59 1.86 6.77
N LEU A 190 -12.51 2.78 7.09
CA LEU A 190 -12.95 3.03 8.45
C LEU A 190 -13.66 1.80 9.03
N GLN A 191 -14.55 1.18 8.25
CA GLN A 191 -15.26 -0.04 8.68
C GLN A 191 -14.30 -1.20 8.96
N ALA A 192 -13.25 -1.37 8.15
CA ALA A 192 -12.23 -2.40 8.38
C ALA A 192 -11.43 -2.12 9.68
N ALA A 193 -11.04 -0.86 9.91
CA ALA A 193 -10.35 -0.45 11.12
C ALA A 193 -11.22 -0.66 12.37
N ASP A 194 -12.48 -0.20 12.34
CA ASP A 194 -13.45 -0.38 13.43
C ASP A 194 -13.69 -1.85 13.77
N ALA A 195 -13.89 -2.68 12.73
CA ALA A 195 -14.12 -4.12 12.93
C ALA A 195 -12.94 -4.78 13.65
N GLY A 196 -11.70 -4.39 13.31
CA GLY A 196 -10.49 -4.83 14.01
C GLY A 196 -10.54 -4.50 15.50
N LEU A 197 -10.92 -3.29 15.84
CA LEU A 197 -11.02 -2.85 17.25
C LEU A 197 -12.18 -3.50 18.00
N ILE A 198 -13.30 -3.74 17.34
CA ILE A 198 -14.42 -4.50 17.94
C ILE A 198 -13.95 -5.92 18.31
N LEU A 199 -13.21 -6.58 17.44
CA LEU A 199 -12.63 -7.90 17.70
C LEU A 199 -11.58 -7.88 18.81
N CYS A 200 -10.87 -6.76 18.98
CA CYS A 200 -9.99 -6.53 20.14
C CYS A 200 -10.74 -6.20 21.45
N GLY A 201 -12.09 -6.19 21.46
CA GLY A 201 -12.90 -5.87 22.64
C GLY A 201 -13.03 -4.39 22.95
N ARG A 202 -12.72 -3.50 21.97
CA ARG A 202 -12.73 -2.03 22.12
C ARG A 202 -13.94 -1.36 21.49
N GLY A 203 -15.00 -2.10 21.19
CA GLY A 203 -16.22 -1.56 20.58
C GLY A 203 -16.84 -0.38 21.34
N PRO A 204 -16.99 -0.42 22.68
CA PRO A 204 -17.56 0.70 23.43
C PRO A 204 -16.74 2.00 23.35
N GLU A 205 -15.44 1.92 23.05
CA GLU A 205 -14.50 3.05 23.04
C GLU A 205 -14.33 3.66 21.62
N LEU A 206 -14.96 3.11 20.59
CA LEU A 206 -14.72 3.47 19.18
C LEU A 206 -14.82 4.97 18.89
N SER A 207 -15.75 5.69 19.52
CA SER A 207 -15.89 7.14 19.29
C SER A 207 -14.63 7.91 19.70
N ALA A 208 -14.06 7.61 20.88
CA ALA A 208 -12.83 8.23 21.36
C ALA A 208 -11.62 7.78 20.54
N ILE A 209 -11.55 6.49 20.21
CA ILE A 209 -10.49 5.88 19.39
C ILE A 209 -10.42 6.55 18.01
N ARG A 210 -11.54 6.76 17.34
CA ARG A 210 -11.58 7.42 16.02
C ARG A 210 -11.05 8.85 16.07
N ALA A 211 -11.41 9.62 17.10
CA ALA A 211 -10.97 11.01 17.26
C ALA A 211 -9.45 11.08 17.46
N GLU A 212 -8.90 10.24 18.34
CA GLU A 212 -7.46 10.19 18.62
C GLU A 212 -6.67 9.64 17.43
N SER A 213 -7.19 8.63 16.77
CA SER A 213 -6.63 8.06 15.53
C SER A 213 -6.52 9.10 14.41
N ALA A 214 -7.57 9.89 14.19
CA ALA A 214 -7.53 10.97 13.20
C ALA A 214 -6.44 12.00 13.51
N ALA A 215 -6.25 12.34 14.80
CA ALA A 215 -5.18 13.25 15.23
C ALA A 215 -3.77 12.66 14.98
N LEU A 216 -3.58 11.34 15.18
CA LEU A 216 -2.32 10.65 14.86
C LEU A 216 -2.01 10.70 13.38
N ILE A 217 -2.99 10.40 12.52
CA ILE A 217 -2.83 10.44 11.05
C ILE A 217 -2.49 11.86 10.59
N ALA A 218 -3.19 12.87 11.11
CA ALA A 218 -2.95 14.26 10.73
C ALA A 218 -1.54 14.80 11.08
N ARG A 219 -0.88 14.23 12.09
CA ARG A 219 0.50 14.59 12.45
C ARG A 219 1.54 14.01 11.49
N PHE A 220 1.19 12.93 10.79
CA PHE A 220 2.08 12.25 9.85
C PHE A 220 1.99 12.81 8.42
N SER A 221 0.85 13.42 8.08
CA SER A 221 0.57 14.04 6.76
C SER A 221 1.25 15.41 6.65
#